data_dc20fbb5d14fdf90d50e53e1665fc8b8
#
_entry.id   dc20fbb5d14fdf90d50e53e1665fc8b8
#
_cell.length_a   1.000
_cell.length_b   1.000
_cell.length_c   1.000
_cell.angle_alpha   90.00
_cell.angle_beta   90.00
_cell.angle_gamma   90.00
#
_symmetry.space_group_name_H-M   'P 1'
#
loop_
_entity.id
_entity.type
_entity.pdbx_description
1 polymer ?
#
loop_
_entity_poly.entity_id
_entity_poly.type
_entity_poly.pdbx_seq_one_letter_code
_entity_poly.pdbx_strand_id
1 'polypeptide(L)'
;MASFADRARHWFARRGGRVSGADTPMDHDSVAELIARELGVVEPAVDVPAPVSPARVAAWMTENGFSYFVDNEGDLGGMWRGRLFYFFLFGERHEILQVRGQWQREVSIERMGEILDICNEWNADRIWPKVYVRVRDNGRVHVVSETAIDLEHGATDAQLHQALFCGLSTGSMFFDALEERYPDPVGTAP
;
A
#
# COMPACT_ATOMS: atom_id res chain seq x y z
N MET A 1 36.41 12.48 8.80
CA MET A 1 35.16 12.32 9.58
C MET A 1 35.48 11.40 10.77
N ALA A 2 35.49 11.93 12.00
CA ALA A 2 35.79 11.12 13.18
C ALA A 2 34.66 10.12 13.45
N SER A 3 35.04 8.89 13.74
CA SER A 3 34.11 7.76 14.05
C SER A 3 33.24 8.08 15.28
N PHE A 4 32.04 7.55 15.34
CA PHE A 4 31.10 7.66 16.47
C PHE A 4 31.77 7.24 17.80
N ALA A 5 32.63 6.22 17.77
CA ALA A 5 33.44 5.77 18.91
C ALA A 5 34.46 6.81 19.42
N ASP A 6 34.97 7.71 18.56
CA ASP A 6 35.89 8.74 18.97
C ASP A 6 35.20 9.93 19.66
N ARG A 7 33.95 10.21 19.29
CA ARG A 7 33.11 11.22 19.96
C ARG A 7 32.65 10.79 21.35
N ALA A 8 32.31 9.53 21.53
CA ALA A 8 31.92 8.95 22.81
C ALA A 8 33.11 8.98 23.82
N ARG A 9 34.32 8.64 23.38
CA ARG A 9 35.53 8.69 24.23
C ARG A 9 35.87 10.11 24.69
N HIS A 10 35.66 11.13 23.84
CA HIS A 10 35.93 12.55 24.22
C HIS A 10 34.91 13.11 25.22
N TRP A 11 33.68 12.57 25.23
CA TRP A 11 32.60 12.97 26.16
C TRP A 11 32.87 12.42 27.58
N PHE A 12 33.32 11.16 27.72
CA PHE A 12 33.69 10.57 29.00
C PHE A 12 34.88 11.19 29.68
N ALA A 13 35.83 11.72 28.92
CA ALA A 13 37.06 12.36 29.46
C ALA A 13 36.78 13.73 30.12
N ARG A 14 35.64 14.36 29.87
CA ARG A 14 35.33 15.72 30.39
C ARG A 14 34.51 15.75 31.69
N ARG A 15 33.95 14.63 32.15
CA ARG A 15 33.17 14.54 33.40
C ARG A 15 33.85 13.58 34.38
N GLY A 16 34.92 14.08 35.01
CA GLY A 16 35.58 13.41 36.16
C GLY A 16 34.69 13.41 37.39
N GLY A 17 33.76 12.44 37.49
CA GLY A 17 32.99 12.14 38.70
C GLY A 17 33.30 10.72 39.17
N ARG A 18 33.91 10.62 40.40
CA ARG A 18 34.08 9.33 41.07
C ARG A 18 32.70 8.71 41.36
N VAL A 19 32.41 7.57 40.78
CA VAL A 19 31.32 6.71 41.20
C VAL A 19 31.90 5.55 42.00
N SER A 20 31.62 5.55 43.28
CA SER A 20 31.86 4.42 44.17
C SER A 20 30.59 3.57 44.18
N GLY A 21 30.69 2.30 43.87
CA GLY A 21 29.60 1.33 44.07
C GLY A 21 29.59 0.21 43.02
N ALA A 22 29.93 -0.99 43.44
CA ALA A 22 29.72 -2.33 42.88
C ALA A 22 29.75 -2.48 41.35
N ASP A 23 30.87 -3.01 40.85
CA ASP A 23 31.09 -3.47 39.50
C ASP A 23 30.17 -4.67 39.14
N THR A 24 29.00 -4.38 38.64
CA THR A 24 28.33 -5.32 37.74
C THR A 24 28.65 -4.82 36.33
N PRO A 25 29.27 -5.62 35.45
CA PRO A 25 29.49 -5.18 34.07
C PRO A 25 28.10 -4.96 33.43
N MET A 26 27.77 -3.70 33.12
CA MET A 26 26.61 -3.43 32.27
C MET A 26 26.90 -4.05 30.91
N ASP A 27 25.94 -4.86 30.43
CA ASP A 27 26.05 -5.41 29.09
C ASP A 27 25.97 -4.28 28.04
N HIS A 28 26.43 -4.58 26.83
CA HIS A 28 26.45 -3.59 25.73
C HIS A 28 25.08 -3.04 25.40
N ASP A 29 24.02 -3.83 25.59
CA ASP A 29 22.64 -3.47 25.26
C ASP A 29 22.09 -2.45 26.27
N SER A 30 22.39 -2.62 27.57
CA SER A 30 22.01 -1.69 28.64
C SER A 30 22.70 -0.33 28.50
N VAL A 31 23.95 -0.30 28.02
CA VAL A 31 24.68 0.96 27.74
C VAL A 31 24.11 1.66 26.51
N ALA A 32 23.75 0.93 25.47
CA ALA A 32 23.13 1.47 24.26
C ALA A 32 21.76 2.08 24.55
N GLU A 33 20.92 1.42 25.34
CA GLU A 33 19.62 1.92 25.80
C GLU A 33 19.75 3.22 26.62
N LEU A 34 20.73 3.29 27.52
CA LEU A 34 20.96 4.46 28.36
C LEU A 34 21.41 5.66 27.52
N ILE A 35 22.28 5.43 26.53
CA ILE A 35 22.74 6.44 25.58
C ILE A 35 21.60 6.92 24.67
N ALA A 36 20.77 6.01 24.17
CA ALA A 36 19.62 6.34 23.34
C ALA A 36 18.62 7.21 24.11
N ARG A 37 18.34 6.88 25.36
CA ARG A 37 17.47 7.64 26.26
C ARG A 37 18.00 9.05 26.57
N GLU A 38 19.29 9.18 26.86
CA GLU A 38 19.94 10.48 27.15
C GLU A 38 20.03 11.37 25.92
N LEU A 39 20.20 10.80 24.73
CA LEU A 39 20.29 11.53 23.48
C LEU A 39 18.92 11.79 22.83
N GLY A 40 17.82 11.28 23.39
CA GLY A 40 16.48 11.37 22.80
C GLY A 40 16.39 10.66 21.44
N VAL A 41 17.28 9.68 21.20
CA VAL A 41 17.21 8.82 20.00
C VAL A 41 16.09 7.83 20.25
N VAL A 42 14.92 8.11 19.67
CA VAL A 42 13.87 7.10 19.55
C VAL A 42 14.38 6.11 18.52
N GLU A 43 14.68 4.87 18.96
CA GLU A 43 14.91 3.80 17.98
C GLU A 43 13.68 3.72 17.08
N PRO A 44 13.84 3.72 15.74
CA PRO A 44 12.70 3.54 14.87
C PRO A 44 12.04 2.21 15.27
N ALA A 45 10.76 2.24 15.56
CA ALA A 45 9.99 1.03 15.84
C ALA A 45 10.28 0.03 14.72
N VAL A 46 10.75 -1.18 15.10
CA VAL A 46 11.02 -2.23 14.10
C VAL A 46 9.68 -2.59 13.47
N ASP A 47 9.53 -2.27 12.20
CA ASP A 47 8.33 -2.61 11.42
C ASP A 47 8.33 -4.12 11.16
N VAL A 48 7.62 -4.87 12.01
CA VAL A 48 7.57 -6.33 11.97
C VAL A 48 6.38 -6.80 11.13
N PRO A 49 6.56 -7.79 10.24
CA PRO A 49 5.44 -8.36 9.50
C PRO A 49 4.34 -8.87 10.44
N ALA A 50 3.11 -8.43 10.20
CA ALA A 50 1.91 -8.86 10.93
C ALA A 50 0.82 -9.29 9.93
N PRO A 51 -0.11 -10.16 10.33
CA PRO A 51 -1.22 -10.57 9.47
C PRO A 51 -1.97 -9.37 8.92
N VAL A 52 -2.36 -9.45 7.64
CA VAL A 52 -3.20 -8.42 7.03
C VAL A 52 -4.64 -8.57 7.54
N SER A 53 -5.32 -7.46 7.74
CA SER A 53 -6.70 -7.45 8.21
C SER A 53 -7.46 -6.24 7.65
N PRO A 54 -8.80 -6.29 7.60
CA PRO A 54 -9.61 -5.14 7.19
C PRO A 54 -9.31 -3.90 8.05
N ALA A 55 -9.05 -4.10 9.35
CA ALA A 55 -8.71 -3.01 10.26
C ALA A 55 -7.40 -2.30 9.88
N ARG A 56 -6.36 -3.06 9.47
CA ARG A 56 -5.09 -2.47 9.01
C ARG A 56 -5.26 -1.70 7.70
N VAL A 57 -6.06 -2.23 6.77
CA VAL A 57 -6.37 -1.51 5.51
C VAL A 57 -7.15 -0.22 5.81
N ALA A 58 -8.15 -0.27 6.71
CA ALA A 58 -8.91 0.90 7.13
C ALA A 58 -8.05 1.96 7.85
N ALA A 59 -7.13 1.52 8.71
CA ALA A 59 -6.16 2.40 9.36
C ALA A 59 -5.28 3.10 8.33
N TRP A 60 -4.72 2.36 7.38
CA TRP A 60 -3.94 2.92 6.28
C TRP A 60 -4.70 3.98 5.48
N MET A 61 -5.98 3.73 5.16
CA MET A 61 -6.82 4.71 4.46
C MET A 61 -6.97 5.99 5.27
N THR A 62 -7.26 5.85 6.57
CA THR A 62 -7.43 6.97 7.49
C THR A 62 -6.16 7.80 7.61
N GLU A 63 -5.01 7.16 7.80
CA GLU A 63 -3.70 7.80 7.93
C GLU A 63 -3.28 8.56 6.66
N ASN A 64 -3.68 8.06 5.49
CA ASN A 64 -3.42 8.71 4.21
C ASN A 64 -4.52 9.71 3.79
N GLY A 65 -5.50 9.98 4.65
CA GLY A 65 -6.58 10.94 4.40
C GLY A 65 -7.58 10.49 3.34
N PHE A 66 -7.71 9.19 3.10
CA PHE A 66 -8.64 8.64 2.14
C PHE A 66 -10.00 8.33 2.77
N SER A 67 -11.07 8.76 2.12
CA SER A 67 -12.43 8.36 2.51
C SER A 67 -12.74 6.97 2.00
N TYR A 68 -13.30 6.12 2.85
CA TYR A 68 -13.71 4.77 2.52
C TYR A 68 -15.11 4.45 3.08
N PHE A 69 -15.68 3.39 2.60
CA PHE A 69 -16.90 2.78 3.13
C PHE A 69 -16.67 1.29 3.33
N VAL A 70 -17.55 0.67 4.12
CA VAL A 70 -17.63 -0.78 4.26
C VAL A 70 -18.98 -1.19 3.71
N ASP A 71 -19.01 -2.15 2.81
CA ASP A 71 -20.26 -2.63 2.22
C ASP A 71 -20.96 -3.67 3.11
N ASN A 72 -22.08 -4.21 2.63
CA ASN A 72 -22.88 -5.18 3.39
C ASN A 72 -22.21 -6.55 3.57
N GLU A 73 -21.18 -6.84 2.79
CA GLU A 73 -20.38 -8.07 2.88
C GLU A 73 -19.15 -7.88 3.79
N GLY A 74 -18.90 -6.65 4.22
CA GLY A 74 -17.78 -6.28 5.07
C GLY A 74 -16.54 -5.87 4.30
N ASP A 75 -16.62 -5.74 2.97
CA ASP A 75 -15.51 -5.35 2.13
C ASP A 75 -15.29 -3.83 2.15
N LEU A 76 -14.03 -3.44 2.16
CA LEU A 76 -13.63 -2.03 2.12
C LEU A 76 -13.66 -1.52 0.68
N GLY A 77 -14.28 -0.36 0.47
CA GLY A 77 -14.30 0.33 -0.81
C GLY A 77 -14.07 1.82 -0.67
N GLY A 78 -13.63 2.46 -1.74
CA GLY A 78 -13.41 3.90 -1.79
C GLY A 78 -13.41 4.45 -3.20
N MET A 79 -13.49 5.78 -3.31
CA MET A 79 -13.48 6.48 -4.60
C MET A 79 -12.15 7.18 -4.81
N TRP A 80 -11.43 6.82 -5.89
CA TRP A 80 -10.21 7.48 -6.32
C TRP A 80 -10.40 8.14 -7.69
N ARG A 81 -10.28 9.46 -7.75
CA ARG A 81 -10.48 10.23 -8.98
C ARG A 81 -11.81 9.89 -9.68
N GLY A 82 -12.88 9.70 -8.89
CA GLY A 82 -14.18 9.31 -9.40
C GLY A 82 -14.36 7.84 -9.79
N ARG A 83 -13.35 7.00 -9.55
CA ARG A 83 -13.37 5.56 -9.86
C ARG A 83 -13.50 4.75 -8.60
N LEU A 84 -14.30 3.71 -8.63
CA LEU A 84 -14.54 2.81 -7.52
C LEU A 84 -13.40 1.80 -7.40
N PHE A 85 -12.83 1.70 -6.21
CA PHE A 85 -11.87 0.66 -5.85
C PHE A 85 -12.34 -0.09 -4.62
N TYR A 86 -12.13 -1.40 -4.63
CA TYR A 86 -12.34 -2.30 -3.50
C TYR A 86 -11.02 -2.93 -3.05
N PHE A 87 -10.97 -3.27 -1.77
CA PHE A 87 -9.84 -3.91 -1.12
C PHE A 87 -10.34 -5.21 -0.47
N PHE A 88 -10.17 -6.29 -1.20
CA PHE A 88 -10.60 -7.61 -0.76
C PHE A 88 -9.49 -8.33 -0.04
N LEU A 89 -9.85 -9.09 0.97
CA LEU A 89 -8.97 -10.03 1.64
C LEU A 89 -9.53 -11.43 1.47
N PHE A 90 -8.83 -12.25 0.69
CA PHE A 90 -9.20 -13.62 0.41
C PHE A 90 -8.30 -14.61 1.14
N GLY A 91 -8.69 -15.90 1.09
CA GLY A 91 -8.01 -16.99 1.79
C GLY A 91 -8.62 -17.25 3.16
N GLU A 92 -8.30 -18.41 3.74
CA GLU A 92 -8.84 -18.83 5.05
C GLU A 92 -8.36 -17.93 6.20
N ARG A 93 -7.19 -17.30 6.02
CA ARG A 93 -6.56 -16.40 7.00
C ARG A 93 -6.54 -14.94 6.55
N HIS A 94 -7.28 -14.59 5.49
CA HIS A 94 -7.25 -13.27 4.86
C HIS A 94 -5.86 -12.88 4.33
N GLU A 95 -5.07 -13.87 3.89
CA GLU A 95 -3.68 -13.70 3.47
C GLU A 95 -3.49 -13.13 2.06
N ILE A 96 -4.53 -13.14 1.22
CA ILE A 96 -4.44 -12.63 -0.14
C ILE A 96 -5.12 -11.27 -0.22
N LEU A 97 -4.31 -10.23 -0.35
CA LEU A 97 -4.79 -8.86 -0.59
C LEU A 97 -5.05 -8.66 -2.09
N GLN A 98 -6.26 -8.24 -2.44
CA GLN A 98 -6.61 -7.83 -3.79
C GLN A 98 -7.12 -6.40 -3.81
N VAL A 99 -6.49 -5.54 -4.62
CA VAL A 99 -6.97 -4.20 -4.95
C VAL A 99 -7.64 -4.26 -6.32
N ARG A 100 -8.94 -4.02 -6.36
CA ARG A 100 -9.76 -4.09 -7.58
C ARG A 100 -10.38 -2.75 -7.89
N GLY A 101 -10.08 -2.20 -9.07
CA GLY A 101 -10.71 -1.00 -9.59
C GLY A 101 -11.73 -1.31 -10.68
N GLN A 102 -12.74 -0.48 -10.81
CA GLN A 102 -13.68 -0.53 -11.93
C GLN A 102 -13.69 0.82 -12.64
N TRP A 103 -13.61 0.77 -13.97
CA TRP A 103 -13.78 1.97 -14.77
C TRP A 103 -15.19 2.52 -14.59
N GLN A 104 -15.34 3.82 -14.43
CA GLN A 104 -16.65 4.46 -14.16
C GLN A 104 -17.60 4.45 -15.34
N ARG A 105 -17.12 4.07 -16.54
CA ARG A 105 -17.92 4.00 -17.76
C ARG A 105 -18.16 2.55 -18.16
N GLU A 106 -19.21 2.35 -18.93
CA GLU A 106 -19.59 1.06 -19.50
C GLU A 106 -19.47 1.15 -21.02
N VAL A 107 -19.15 0.03 -21.65
CA VAL A 107 -19.11 -0.10 -23.11
C VAL A 107 -20.22 -1.05 -23.55
N SER A 108 -20.71 -0.85 -24.76
CA SER A 108 -21.64 -1.80 -25.33
C SER A 108 -20.94 -3.10 -25.78
N ILE A 109 -21.68 -4.19 -25.85
CA ILE A 109 -21.16 -5.51 -26.22
C ILE A 109 -20.54 -5.52 -27.62
N GLU A 110 -21.01 -4.67 -28.53
CA GLU A 110 -20.48 -4.56 -29.90
C GLU A 110 -19.02 -4.07 -29.92
N ARG A 111 -18.60 -3.35 -28.88
CA ARG A 111 -17.22 -2.84 -28.74
C ARG A 111 -16.33 -3.72 -27.87
N MET A 112 -16.82 -4.87 -27.43
CA MET A 112 -16.08 -5.77 -26.53
C MET A 112 -14.74 -6.21 -27.14
N GLY A 113 -14.70 -6.52 -28.45
CA GLY A 113 -13.47 -6.95 -29.13
C GLY A 113 -12.36 -5.92 -29.01
N GLU A 114 -12.66 -4.65 -29.27
CA GLU A 114 -11.73 -3.54 -29.16
C GLU A 114 -11.18 -3.38 -27.72
N ILE A 115 -12.05 -3.48 -26.72
CA ILE A 115 -11.64 -3.41 -25.32
C ILE A 115 -10.78 -4.61 -24.90
N LEU A 116 -11.08 -5.81 -25.40
CA LEU A 116 -10.27 -7.00 -25.15
C LEU A 116 -8.85 -6.84 -25.71
N ASP A 117 -8.71 -6.27 -26.91
CA ASP A 117 -7.39 -6.01 -27.50
C ASP A 117 -6.57 -5.04 -26.62
N ILE A 118 -7.18 -3.96 -26.12
CA ILE A 118 -6.56 -3.02 -25.19
C ILE A 118 -6.13 -3.72 -23.90
N CYS A 119 -6.99 -4.56 -23.33
CA CYS A 119 -6.67 -5.31 -22.11
C CYS A 119 -5.50 -6.28 -22.35
N ASN A 120 -5.49 -6.97 -23.48
CA ASN A 120 -4.44 -7.91 -23.83
C ASN A 120 -3.09 -7.22 -24.05
N GLU A 121 -3.07 -6.10 -24.79
CA GLU A 121 -1.88 -5.27 -24.96
C GLU A 121 -1.32 -4.81 -23.60
N TRP A 122 -2.18 -4.30 -22.72
CA TRP A 122 -1.77 -3.88 -21.39
C TRP A 122 -1.17 -5.03 -20.57
N ASN A 123 -1.85 -6.18 -20.55
CA ASN A 123 -1.42 -7.36 -19.79
C ASN A 123 -0.13 -7.99 -20.33
N ALA A 124 0.17 -7.82 -21.63
CA ALA A 124 1.38 -8.32 -22.24
C ALA A 124 2.62 -7.49 -21.82
N ASP A 125 2.43 -6.17 -21.69
CA ASP A 125 3.55 -5.25 -21.46
C ASP A 125 3.80 -4.96 -19.96
N ARG A 126 2.85 -5.30 -19.07
CA ARG A 126 2.88 -4.88 -17.66
C ARG A 126 2.55 -6.02 -16.71
N ILE A 127 3.24 -6.03 -15.58
CA ILE A 127 2.98 -6.99 -14.50
C ILE A 127 1.67 -6.63 -13.80
N TRP A 128 1.44 -5.34 -13.53
CA TRP A 128 0.29 -4.81 -12.82
C TRP A 128 -0.35 -3.58 -13.51
N PRO A 129 -1.65 -3.40 -13.31
CA PRO A 129 -2.62 -4.39 -12.84
C PRO A 129 -2.87 -5.43 -13.93
N LYS A 130 -3.48 -6.56 -13.59
CA LYS A 130 -4.23 -7.37 -14.54
C LYS A 130 -5.52 -6.63 -14.87
N VAL A 131 -5.85 -6.58 -16.16
CA VAL A 131 -7.06 -5.91 -16.63
C VAL A 131 -7.90 -6.85 -17.47
N TYR A 132 -9.21 -6.77 -17.30
CA TYR A 132 -10.14 -7.66 -17.98
C TYR A 132 -11.53 -7.04 -18.07
N VAL A 133 -12.40 -7.66 -18.84
CA VAL A 133 -13.78 -7.25 -18.99
C VAL A 133 -14.73 -8.19 -18.24
N ARG A 134 -15.82 -7.63 -17.74
CA ARG A 134 -16.97 -8.38 -17.19
C ARG A 134 -18.22 -7.96 -17.95
N VAL A 135 -18.85 -8.92 -18.60
CA VAL A 135 -20.13 -8.70 -19.29
C VAL A 135 -21.26 -8.87 -18.28
N ARG A 136 -22.18 -7.92 -18.26
CA ARG A 136 -23.41 -7.98 -17.45
C ARG A 136 -24.56 -8.53 -18.27
N ASP A 137 -25.59 -9.05 -17.59
CA ASP A 137 -26.79 -9.63 -18.23
C ASP A 137 -27.53 -8.64 -19.13
N ASN A 138 -27.37 -7.35 -18.90
CA ASN A 138 -27.93 -6.27 -19.74
C ASN A 138 -27.10 -5.94 -21.00
N GLY A 139 -26.07 -6.74 -21.33
CA GLY A 139 -25.17 -6.52 -22.46
C GLY A 139 -24.16 -5.38 -22.26
N ARG A 140 -24.02 -4.84 -21.05
CA ARG A 140 -22.98 -3.85 -20.73
C ARG A 140 -21.68 -4.52 -20.36
N VAL A 141 -20.59 -3.93 -20.80
CA VAL A 141 -19.24 -4.41 -20.55
C VAL A 141 -18.56 -3.46 -19.56
N HIS A 142 -18.19 -3.99 -18.41
CA HIS A 142 -17.40 -3.32 -17.40
C HIS A 142 -15.92 -3.65 -17.59
N VAL A 143 -15.06 -2.67 -17.44
CA VAL A 143 -13.61 -2.85 -17.48
C VAL A 143 -13.07 -2.79 -16.05
N VAL A 144 -12.29 -3.80 -15.68
CA VAL A 144 -11.81 -4.03 -14.32
C VAL A 144 -10.28 -4.09 -14.32
N SER A 145 -9.68 -3.46 -13.33
CA SER A 145 -8.26 -3.62 -12.98
C SER A 145 -8.12 -4.40 -11.68
N GLU A 146 -7.09 -5.23 -11.57
CA GLU A 146 -6.88 -6.09 -10.42
C GLU A 146 -5.40 -6.29 -10.13
N THR A 147 -5.01 -6.06 -8.87
CA THR A 147 -3.68 -6.40 -8.36
C THR A 147 -3.89 -7.31 -7.16
N ALA A 148 -3.35 -8.53 -7.21
CA ALA A 148 -3.42 -9.49 -6.12
C ALA A 148 -2.01 -9.82 -5.62
N ILE A 149 -1.85 -9.88 -4.30
CA ILE A 149 -0.58 -10.15 -3.62
C ILE A 149 -0.85 -11.15 -2.50
N ASP A 150 -0.04 -12.21 -2.47
CA ASP A 150 -0.02 -13.17 -1.38
C ASP A 150 0.85 -12.65 -0.23
N LEU A 151 0.26 -12.56 0.95
CA LEU A 151 0.86 -12.07 2.18
C LEU A 151 0.71 -13.12 3.31
N GLU A 152 0.88 -14.41 2.98
CA GLU A 152 0.70 -15.52 3.92
C GLU A 152 1.59 -15.44 5.17
N HIS A 153 2.73 -14.76 5.06
CA HIS A 153 3.66 -14.51 6.18
C HIS A 153 3.46 -13.15 6.85
N GLY A 154 2.35 -12.46 6.51
CA GLY A 154 2.08 -11.10 6.94
C GLY A 154 2.82 -10.05 6.12
N ALA A 155 2.60 -8.80 6.47
CA ALA A 155 3.27 -7.64 5.87
C ALA A 155 3.64 -6.63 6.96
N THR A 156 4.78 -5.97 6.81
CA THR A 156 5.08 -4.75 7.56
C THR A 156 4.12 -3.64 7.12
N ASP A 157 4.02 -2.56 7.89
CA ASP A 157 3.18 -1.43 7.48
C ASP A 157 3.70 -0.76 6.21
N ALA A 158 5.02 -0.72 6.03
CA ALA A 158 5.65 -0.24 4.80
C ALA A 158 5.32 -1.14 3.59
N GLN A 159 5.33 -2.46 3.75
CA GLN A 159 4.97 -3.40 2.69
C GLN A 159 3.47 -3.32 2.35
N LEU A 160 2.61 -3.20 3.35
CA LEU A 160 1.17 -3.04 3.14
C LEU A 160 0.87 -1.73 2.42
N HIS A 161 1.49 -0.62 2.85
CA HIS A 161 1.41 0.67 2.16
C HIS A 161 1.79 0.55 0.68
N GLN A 162 2.94 -0.07 0.39
CA GLN A 162 3.41 -0.25 -0.99
C GLN A 162 2.43 -1.09 -1.82
N ALA A 163 1.87 -2.16 -1.26
CA ALA A 163 0.92 -3.04 -1.93
C ALA A 163 -0.38 -2.30 -2.30
N LEU A 164 -0.96 -1.59 -1.33
CA LEU A 164 -2.20 -0.83 -1.50
C LEU A 164 -2.01 0.33 -2.50
N PHE A 165 -0.93 1.10 -2.32
CA PHE A 165 -0.62 2.22 -3.20
C PHE A 165 -0.30 1.77 -4.63
N CYS A 166 0.41 0.66 -4.81
CA CYS A 166 0.69 0.08 -6.11
C CYS A 166 -0.61 -0.31 -6.84
N GLY A 167 -1.52 -1.02 -6.16
CA GLY A 167 -2.81 -1.40 -6.74
C GLY A 167 -3.65 -0.20 -7.19
N LEU A 168 -3.75 0.84 -6.35
CA LEU A 168 -4.47 2.06 -6.67
C LEU A 168 -3.83 2.84 -7.82
N SER A 169 -2.51 3.05 -7.78
CA SER A 169 -1.81 3.86 -8.77
C SER A 169 -1.79 3.19 -10.14
N THR A 170 -1.46 1.90 -10.21
CA THR A 170 -1.40 1.18 -11.49
C THR A 170 -2.78 0.98 -12.11
N GLY A 171 -3.82 0.72 -11.29
CA GLY A 171 -5.21 0.68 -11.75
C GLY A 171 -5.66 2.03 -12.29
N SER A 172 -5.32 3.12 -11.60
CA SER A 172 -5.64 4.48 -12.08
C SER A 172 -4.92 4.81 -13.38
N MET A 173 -3.65 4.43 -13.53
CA MET A 173 -2.89 4.63 -14.78
C MET A 173 -3.53 3.90 -15.97
N PHE A 174 -4.01 2.68 -15.77
CA PHE A 174 -4.73 1.95 -16.81
C PHE A 174 -6.03 2.68 -17.22
N PHE A 175 -6.82 3.12 -16.26
CA PHE A 175 -8.06 3.84 -16.54
C PHE A 175 -7.81 5.22 -17.20
N ASP A 176 -6.73 5.90 -16.84
CA ASP A 176 -6.32 7.14 -17.53
C ASP A 176 -6.00 6.84 -19.00
N ALA A 177 -5.21 5.80 -19.29
CA ALA A 177 -4.91 5.39 -20.66
C ALA A 177 -6.16 4.95 -21.45
N LEU A 178 -7.14 4.34 -20.77
CA LEU A 178 -8.41 3.98 -21.37
C LEU A 178 -9.26 5.21 -21.69
N GLU A 179 -9.27 6.21 -20.84
CA GLU A 179 -9.97 7.49 -21.07
C GLU A 179 -9.36 8.30 -22.22
N GLU A 180 -8.04 8.25 -22.39
CA GLU A 180 -7.38 8.87 -23.57
C GLU A 180 -7.86 8.23 -24.88
N ARG A 181 -8.08 6.91 -24.91
CA ARG A 181 -8.63 6.21 -26.10
C ARG A 181 -10.14 6.42 -26.28
N TYR A 182 -10.85 6.63 -25.18
CA TYR A 182 -12.31 6.87 -25.15
C TYR A 182 -12.63 8.16 -24.41
N PRO A 183 -12.32 9.33 -24.99
CA PRO A 183 -12.64 10.61 -24.34
C PRO A 183 -14.15 10.72 -24.12
N ASP A 184 -14.54 11.37 -23.01
CA ASP A 184 -15.94 11.56 -22.69
C ASP A 184 -16.61 12.45 -23.77
N PRO A 185 -17.67 11.99 -24.45
CA PRO A 185 -18.34 12.78 -25.46
C PRO A 185 -19.04 14.03 -24.89
N VAL A 186 -19.29 14.08 -23.56
CA VAL A 186 -19.90 15.25 -22.91
C VAL A 186 -18.89 16.40 -22.71
N GLY A 187 -17.59 16.10 -22.69
CA GLY A 187 -16.51 17.10 -22.58
C GLY A 187 -16.15 17.80 -23.87
N THR A 188 -16.70 17.39 -25.01
CA THR A 188 -16.41 17.92 -26.36
C THR A 188 -17.50 18.81 -26.93
N ALA A 189 -18.46 19.26 -26.13
CA ALA A 189 -19.41 20.28 -26.59
C ALA A 189 -18.69 21.65 -26.68
N PRO A 190 -18.73 22.33 -27.84
CA PRO A 190 -18.06 23.61 -28.04
C PRO A 190 -18.64 24.74 -27.19
#